data_2c7f44328403de61fa5b7fab499f5cc6
#
_entry.id   2c7f44328403de61fa5b7fab499f5cc6
#
_cell.length_a   1.000
_cell.length_b   1.000
_cell.length_c   1.000
_cell.angle_alpha   90.00
_cell.angle_beta   90.00
_cell.angle_gamma   90.00
#
_symmetry.space_group_name_H-M   'P 1'
#
loop_
_entity.id
_entity.type
_entity.pdbx_description
1 polymer ?
#
loop_
_entity_poly.entity_id
_entity_poly.type
_entity_poly.pdbx_seq_one_letter_code
_entity_poly.pdbx_strand_id
1 'polypeptide(L)'
;MKKSLLILALAVFSFANAQKGTVLVLGNVGYSSQKSDVSMGISPTQKSFNFSPKVGYQYNDNWTVGVESYISNSKQTYTSGEYKNNNFSAGGFLRYSKPLGGIFSAYADLGAGYHNVKQTQYNGGINPYLSTLNGNGFYVGVTPALLLNINKGFGLNFNLGSIGYSTLNYSNPANDTQNFNFSFGQTFSIGISKNF
;
A
#
# COMPACT_ATOMS: atom_id res chain seq x y z
N MET A 1 18.18 -11.52 -14.20
CA MET A 1 16.96 -10.79 -13.77
C MET A 1 17.19 -9.82 -12.60
N LYS A 2 17.88 -10.17 -11.48
CA LYS A 2 18.11 -9.25 -10.34
C LYS A 2 18.97 -8.02 -10.72
N LYS A 3 19.95 -8.16 -11.58
CA LYS A 3 20.84 -7.06 -12.02
C LYS A 3 20.13 -6.08 -12.96
N SER A 4 19.21 -6.55 -13.79
CA SER A 4 18.42 -5.70 -14.71
C SER A 4 17.40 -4.84 -13.96
N LEU A 5 16.82 -5.34 -12.87
CA LEU A 5 15.94 -4.59 -11.99
C LEU A 5 16.68 -3.46 -11.25
N LEU A 6 17.92 -3.70 -10.87
CA LEU A 6 18.78 -2.73 -10.19
C LEU A 6 19.24 -1.61 -11.16
N ILE A 7 19.52 -1.95 -12.42
CA ILE A 7 19.86 -0.99 -13.48
C ILE A 7 18.62 -0.15 -13.85
N LEU A 8 17.44 -0.76 -13.93
CA LEU A 8 16.19 -0.05 -14.18
C LEU A 8 15.87 0.91 -13.02
N ALA A 9 16.06 0.47 -11.78
CA ALA A 9 15.92 1.34 -10.60
C ALA A 9 16.91 2.51 -10.63
N LEU A 10 18.18 2.26 -10.93
CA LEU A 10 19.23 3.31 -11.05
C LEU A 10 18.97 4.26 -12.22
N ALA A 11 18.45 3.80 -13.36
CA ALA A 11 18.10 4.65 -14.50
C ALA A 11 16.98 5.63 -14.16
N VAL A 12 16.01 5.25 -13.30
CA VAL A 12 14.95 6.13 -12.83
C VAL A 12 15.51 7.26 -11.93
N PHE A 13 16.66 7.07 -11.31
CA PHE A 13 17.30 8.08 -10.45
C PHE A 13 18.10 9.17 -11.19
N SER A 14 18.27 9.07 -12.51
CA SER A 14 19.14 9.98 -13.28
C SER A 14 18.46 11.24 -13.83
N PHE A 15 17.14 11.36 -13.76
CA PHE A 15 16.43 12.54 -14.27
C PHE A 15 16.01 13.46 -13.11
N ALA A 16 16.84 14.44 -12.79
CA ALA A 16 16.60 15.34 -11.67
C ALA A 16 16.40 16.79 -12.12
N ASN A 17 15.15 17.25 -12.20
CA ASN A 17 14.77 18.65 -12.02
C ASN A 17 13.28 18.76 -11.73
N ALA A 18 12.92 19.27 -10.53
CA ALA A 18 11.55 19.39 -10.08
C ALA A 18 10.87 20.61 -10.71
N GLN A 19 10.30 20.42 -11.88
CA GLN A 19 9.38 21.38 -12.53
C GLN A 19 8.41 20.59 -13.42
N LYS A 20 7.39 21.26 -13.97
CA LYS A 20 6.47 20.72 -14.98
C LYS A 20 7.20 19.74 -15.93
N GLY A 21 6.73 18.50 -16.01
CA GLY A 21 7.38 17.43 -16.75
C GLY A 21 8.21 16.46 -15.91
N THR A 22 8.07 16.48 -14.56
CA THR A 22 8.84 15.60 -13.67
C THR A 22 8.16 14.26 -13.43
N VAL A 23 8.97 13.25 -13.13
CA VAL A 23 8.53 11.91 -12.71
C VAL A 23 8.55 11.82 -11.20
N LEU A 24 7.40 11.58 -10.61
CA LEU A 24 7.23 11.28 -9.20
C LEU A 24 7.45 9.79 -8.97
N VAL A 25 8.34 9.43 -8.06
CA VAL A 25 8.45 8.09 -7.48
C VAL A 25 8.18 8.20 -5.99
N LEU A 26 7.23 7.42 -5.49
CA LEU A 26 6.84 7.42 -4.09
C LEU A 26 6.65 5.99 -3.62
N GLY A 27 6.95 5.71 -2.36
CA GLY A 27 6.70 4.39 -1.79
C GLY A 27 6.72 4.40 -0.27
N ASN A 28 5.95 3.47 0.27
CA ASN A 28 5.95 3.12 1.68
C ASN A 28 6.31 1.66 1.82
N VAL A 29 7.09 1.32 2.84
CA VAL A 29 7.39 -0.05 3.23
C VAL A 29 7.11 -0.20 4.72
N GLY A 30 6.49 -1.29 5.10
CA GLY A 30 6.23 -1.61 6.49
C GLY A 30 6.50 -3.08 6.78
N TYR A 31 7.04 -3.33 7.94
CA TYR A 31 7.20 -4.67 8.50
C TYR A 31 6.82 -4.65 9.98
N SER A 32 6.03 -5.62 10.40
CA SER A 32 5.74 -5.83 11.81
C SER A 32 5.86 -7.30 12.18
N SER A 33 6.32 -7.55 13.38
CA SER A 33 6.36 -8.90 13.97
C SER A 33 5.92 -8.78 15.42
N GLN A 34 4.85 -9.49 15.77
CA GLN A 34 4.28 -9.52 17.12
C GLN A 34 4.18 -10.95 17.59
N LYS A 35 4.67 -11.19 18.79
CA LYS A 35 4.49 -12.45 19.52
C LYS A 35 3.66 -12.15 20.77
N SER A 36 2.62 -12.92 20.99
CA SER A 36 1.77 -12.79 22.17
C SER A 36 1.89 -14.07 22.99
N ASP A 37 2.27 -13.94 24.24
CA ASP A 37 2.26 -15.08 25.18
C ASP A 37 0.91 -15.11 25.87
N VAL A 38 0.10 -16.12 25.56
CA VAL A 38 -1.22 -16.34 26.15
C VAL A 38 -1.10 -17.49 27.16
N SER A 39 -1.80 -17.37 28.27
CA SER A 39 -1.90 -18.46 29.26
C SER A 39 -2.30 -19.75 28.59
N MET A 40 -1.75 -20.90 28.99
CA MET A 40 -1.90 -22.25 28.43
C MET A 40 -0.88 -22.64 27.34
N GLY A 41 0.27 -21.96 27.21
CA GLY A 41 1.35 -22.37 26.30
C GLY A 41 1.06 -22.11 24.82
N ILE A 42 0.03 -21.33 24.49
CA ILE A 42 -0.26 -20.91 23.14
C ILE A 42 0.42 -19.55 22.92
N SER A 43 1.39 -19.49 22.03
CA SER A 43 2.10 -18.25 21.70
C SER A 43 1.93 -17.92 20.19
N PRO A 44 0.81 -17.29 19.82
CA PRO A 44 0.60 -16.89 18.43
C PRO A 44 1.65 -15.87 18.00
N THR A 45 2.21 -16.08 16.82
CA THR A 45 3.12 -15.13 16.19
C THR A 45 2.46 -14.56 14.96
N GLN A 46 2.37 -13.25 14.88
CA GLN A 46 1.87 -12.54 13.70
C GLN A 46 3.03 -11.75 13.07
N LYS A 47 3.20 -11.93 11.77
CA LYS A 47 4.16 -11.18 10.96
C LYS A 47 3.40 -10.55 9.80
N SER A 48 3.71 -9.30 9.48
CA SER A 48 3.18 -8.64 8.29
C SER A 48 4.25 -7.84 7.58
N PHE A 49 4.13 -7.81 6.27
CA PHE A 49 4.94 -7.00 5.37
C PHE A 49 3.98 -6.26 4.43
N ASN A 50 4.21 -4.99 4.20
CA ASN A 50 3.50 -4.21 3.20
C ASN A 50 4.47 -3.33 2.40
N PHE A 51 4.12 -3.13 1.12
CA PHE A 51 4.87 -2.28 0.20
C PHE A 51 3.88 -1.63 -0.78
N SER A 52 3.95 -0.31 -0.90
CA SER A 52 3.03 0.47 -1.74
C SER A 52 3.80 1.46 -2.62
N PRO A 53 4.32 1.03 -3.77
CA PRO A 53 4.98 1.90 -4.73
C PRO A 53 3.96 2.67 -5.57
N LYS A 54 4.31 3.90 -5.92
CA LYS A 54 3.60 4.76 -6.88
C LYS A 54 4.61 5.41 -7.82
N VAL A 55 4.25 5.48 -9.11
CA VAL A 55 5.02 6.22 -10.12
C VAL A 55 4.04 7.09 -10.89
N GLY A 56 4.36 8.38 -11.02
CA GLY A 56 3.49 9.35 -11.67
C GLY A 56 4.27 10.36 -12.50
N TYR A 57 3.56 11.01 -13.41
CA TYR A 57 4.06 12.09 -14.22
C TYR A 57 3.31 13.38 -13.89
N GLN A 58 4.05 14.40 -13.48
CA GLN A 58 3.51 15.72 -13.18
C GLN A 58 3.39 16.50 -14.50
N TYR A 59 2.19 16.57 -15.05
CA TYR A 59 1.97 17.24 -16.33
C TYR A 59 1.73 18.75 -16.22
N ASN A 60 1.41 19.24 -15.01
CA ASN A 60 1.40 20.68 -14.71
C ASN A 60 1.75 20.91 -13.23
N ASP A 61 1.74 22.17 -12.80
CA ASP A 61 2.20 22.59 -11.46
C ASP A 61 1.44 21.93 -10.30
N ASN A 62 0.19 21.51 -10.53
CA ASN A 62 -0.68 20.99 -9.48
C ASN A 62 -1.07 19.53 -9.68
N TRP A 63 -0.97 18.99 -10.91
CA TRP A 63 -1.55 17.70 -11.23
C TRP A 63 -0.49 16.66 -11.62
N THR A 64 -0.61 15.49 -11.03
CA THR A 64 0.19 14.30 -11.35
C THR A 64 -0.75 13.14 -11.66
N VAL A 65 -0.50 12.42 -12.73
CA VAL A 65 -1.20 11.18 -13.08
C VAL A 65 -0.20 10.03 -13.05
N GLY A 66 -0.63 8.86 -12.60
CA GLY A 66 0.30 7.74 -12.51
C GLY A 66 -0.35 6.41 -12.20
N VAL A 67 0.51 5.46 -11.87
CA VAL A 67 0.13 4.11 -11.46
C VAL A 67 0.56 3.85 -10.03
N GLU A 68 -0.24 3.04 -9.35
CA GLU A 68 0.02 2.62 -7.98
C GLU A 68 -0.16 1.13 -7.81
N SER A 69 0.55 0.56 -6.85
CA SER A 69 0.37 -0.83 -6.45
C SER A 69 0.45 -0.94 -4.93
N TYR A 70 -0.19 -1.96 -4.40
CA TYR A 70 -0.10 -2.32 -2.99
C TYR A 70 0.07 -3.82 -2.86
N ILE A 71 1.07 -4.22 -2.11
CA ILE A 71 1.39 -5.62 -1.80
C ILE A 71 1.41 -5.75 -0.28
N SER A 72 0.63 -6.68 0.25
CA SER A 72 0.64 -6.97 1.68
C SER A 72 0.58 -8.47 1.91
N ASN A 73 1.47 -8.95 2.75
CA ASN A 73 1.52 -10.34 3.16
C ASN A 73 1.46 -10.39 4.68
N SER A 74 0.48 -11.07 5.24
CA SER A 74 0.42 -11.36 6.66
C SER A 74 0.36 -12.85 6.93
N LYS A 75 1.06 -13.27 7.96
CA LYS A 75 1.11 -14.65 8.43
C LYS A 75 0.89 -14.66 9.94
N GLN A 76 -0.08 -15.44 10.37
CA GLN A 76 -0.34 -15.72 11.77
C GLN A 76 -0.13 -17.22 12.01
N THR A 77 0.75 -17.56 12.93
CA THR A 77 1.10 -18.93 13.26
C THR A 77 0.59 -19.24 14.66
N TYR A 78 -0.11 -20.33 14.80
CA TYR A 78 -0.63 -20.88 16.05
C TYR A 78 0.08 -22.21 16.36
N THR A 79 -0.13 -22.78 17.53
CA THR A 79 0.44 -24.10 17.92
C THR A 79 0.06 -25.21 16.96
N SER A 80 -1.17 -25.19 16.40
CA SER A 80 -1.71 -26.26 15.54
C SER A 80 -2.06 -25.81 14.14
N GLY A 81 -1.59 -24.63 13.70
CA GLY A 81 -1.95 -24.17 12.37
C GLY A 81 -1.35 -22.84 11.98
N GLU A 82 -1.66 -22.41 10.77
CA GLU A 82 -1.28 -21.08 10.29
C GLU A 82 -2.38 -20.48 9.41
N TYR A 83 -2.47 -19.15 9.47
CA TYR A 83 -3.30 -18.33 8.60
C TYR A 83 -2.42 -17.37 7.81
N LYS A 84 -2.57 -17.39 6.49
CA LYS A 84 -1.88 -16.45 5.57
C LYS A 84 -2.91 -15.61 4.85
N ASN A 85 -2.62 -14.33 4.72
CA ASN A 85 -3.41 -13.39 3.92
C ASN A 85 -2.45 -12.62 3.01
N ASN A 86 -2.63 -12.79 1.69
CA ASN A 86 -1.86 -12.10 0.67
C ASN A 86 -2.80 -11.17 -0.09
N ASN A 87 -2.49 -9.88 -0.09
CA ASN A 87 -3.24 -8.86 -0.80
C ASN A 87 -2.36 -8.25 -1.89
N PHE A 88 -2.96 -8.06 -3.05
CA PHE A 88 -2.36 -7.35 -4.17
C PHE A 88 -3.38 -6.37 -4.75
N SER A 89 -2.96 -5.14 -4.98
CA SER A 89 -3.76 -4.16 -5.73
C SER A 89 -2.89 -3.47 -6.75
N ALA A 90 -3.48 -3.12 -7.89
CA ALA A 90 -2.84 -2.31 -8.91
C ALA A 90 -3.89 -1.40 -9.56
N GLY A 91 -3.51 -0.16 -9.82
CA GLY A 91 -4.43 0.82 -10.38
C GLY A 91 -3.75 2.09 -10.86
N GLY A 92 -4.59 3.06 -11.20
CA GLY A 92 -4.16 4.41 -11.53
C GLY A 92 -4.47 5.37 -10.39
N PHE A 93 -3.73 6.47 -10.34
CA PHE A 93 -4.05 7.58 -9.45
C PHE A 93 -3.94 8.93 -10.14
N LEU A 94 -4.71 9.88 -9.63
CA LEU A 94 -4.67 11.29 -9.98
C LEU A 94 -4.39 12.08 -8.70
N ARG A 95 -3.30 12.86 -8.68
CA ARG A 95 -2.92 13.71 -7.56
C ARG A 95 -3.19 15.17 -7.89
N TYR A 96 -3.84 15.86 -6.97
CA TYR A 96 -3.84 17.31 -6.92
C TYR A 96 -2.97 17.79 -5.77
N SER A 97 -2.00 18.66 -6.06
CA SER A 97 -1.05 19.21 -5.06
C SER A 97 -1.15 20.72 -5.03
N LYS A 98 -1.05 21.29 -3.83
CA LYS A 98 -1.03 22.73 -3.61
C LYS A 98 0.09 23.11 -2.65
N PRO A 99 1.02 24.02 -3.02
CA PRO A 99 1.99 24.56 -2.10
C PRO A 99 1.28 25.34 -0.98
N LEU A 100 1.73 25.14 0.26
CA LEU A 100 1.22 25.86 1.44
C LEU A 100 2.19 26.96 1.90
N GLY A 101 3.41 26.97 1.37
CA GLY A 101 4.47 27.90 1.71
C GLY A 101 5.69 27.20 2.29
N GLY A 102 6.87 27.80 2.07
CA GLY A 102 8.15 27.21 2.48
C GLY A 102 8.35 25.82 1.87
N ILE A 103 8.62 24.84 2.72
CA ILE A 103 8.86 23.44 2.32
C ILE A 103 7.59 22.56 2.33
N PHE A 104 6.44 23.13 2.68
CA PHE A 104 5.19 22.39 2.85
C PHE A 104 4.30 22.46 1.62
N SER A 105 3.70 21.33 1.28
CA SER A 105 2.62 21.21 0.29
C SER A 105 1.54 20.27 0.82
N ALA A 106 0.29 20.52 0.48
CA ALA A 106 -0.80 19.57 0.66
C ALA A 106 -1.12 18.90 -0.65
N TYR A 107 -1.53 17.63 -0.62
CA TYR A 107 -2.05 16.94 -1.80
C TYR A 107 -3.16 15.97 -1.43
N ALA A 108 -3.93 15.57 -2.45
CA ALA A 108 -4.88 14.49 -2.37
C ALA A 108 -4.71 13.57 -3.58
N ASP A 109 -4.62 12.28 -3.33
CA ASP A 109 -4.60 11.21 -4.35
C ASP A 109 -6.01 10.64 -4.49
N LEU A 110 -6.58 10.69 -5.69
CA LEU A 110 -7.72 9.89 -6.09
C LEU A 110 -7.19 8.65 -6.80
N GLY A 111 -7.34 7.48 -6.19
CA GLY A 111 -6.90 6.20 -6.71
C GLY A 111 -8.06 5.28 -7.06
N ALA A 112 -7.90 4.50 -8.12
CA ALA A 112 -8.83 3.44 -8.46
C ALA A 112 -8.11 2.28 -9.17
N GLY A 113 -8.55 1.06 -8.91
CA GLY A 113 -7.90 -0.10 -9.51
C GLY A 113 -8.50 -1.43 -9.12
N TYR A 114 -7.77 -2.47 -9.50
CA TYR A 114 -8.08 -3.86 -9.21
C TYR A 114 -7.46 -4.29 -7.89
N HIS A 115 -8.18 -5.18 -7.19
CA HIS A 115 -7.81 -5.70 -5.89
C HIS A 115 -7.98 -7.23 -5.88
N ASN A 116 -6.97 -7.94 -5.40
CA ASN A 116 -6.97 -9.39 -5.25
C ASN A 116 -6.51 -9.78 -3.85
N VAL A 117 -7.19 -10.77 -3.27
CA VAL A 117 -6.91 -11.31 -1.93
C VAL A 117 -6.84 -12.83 -2.02
N LYS A 118 -5.83 -13.41 -1.42
CA LYS A 118 -5.71 -14.85 -1.22
C LYS A 118 -5.52 -15.15 0.25
N GLN A 119 -6.50 -15.83 0.83
CA GLN A 119 -6.46 -16.30 2.21
C GLN A 119 -6.19 -17.80 2.20
N THR A 120 -5.27 -18.26 3.03
CA THR A 120 -4.95 -19.67 3.18
C THR A 120 -4.92 -19.99 4.67
N GLN A 121 -5.72 -20.97 5.07
CA GLN A 121 -5.77 -21.48 6.43
C GLN A 121 -5.35 -22.93 6.44
N TYR A 122 -4.32 -23.24 7.22
CA TYR A 122 -3.88 -24.58 7.51
C TYR A 122 -4.15 -24.91 8.97
N ASN A 123 -4.80 -26.04 9.21
CA ASN A 123 -4.98 -26.62 10.54
C ASN A 123 -4.27 -27.97 10.57
N GLY A 124 -3.26 -28.13 11.43
CA GLY A 124 -2.46 -29.34 11.60
C GLY A 124 -2.86 -30.21 12.80
N GLY A 125 -4.08 -30.01 13.37
CA GLY A 125 -4.60 -30.79 14.48
C GLY A 125 -4.98 -32.24 14.12
N ILE A 126 -5.84 -32.86 14.91
CA ILE A 126 -6.26 -34.29 14.75
C ILE A 126 -6.85 -34.57 13.36
N ASN A 127 -7.52 -33.62 12.77
CA ASN A 127 -8.03 -33.68 11.38
C ASN A 127 -7.40 -32.54 10.56
N PRO A 128 -6.22 -32.76 9.96
CA PRO A 128 -5.54 -31.69 9.23
C PRO A 128 -6.32 -31.32 7.96
N TYR A 129 -6.51 -30.02 7.72
CA TYR A 129 -7.11 -29.50 6.51
C TYR A 129 -6.39 -28.24 6.01
N LEU A 130 -6.46 -28.02 4.71
CA LEU A 130 -6.00 -26.82 4.04
C LEU A 130 -7.20 -26.18 3.32
N SER A 131 -7.51 -24.96 3.66
CA SER A 131 -8.52 -24.15 2.97
C SER A 131 -7.88 -22.94 2.31
N THR A 132 -8.28 -22.68 1.07
CA THR A 132 -7.85 -21.50 0.33
C THR A 132 -9.07 -20.76 -0.20
N LEU A 133 -9.14 -19.48 0.09
CA LEU A 133 -10.18 -18.58 -0.40
C LEU A 133 -9.53 -17.47 -1.23
N ASN A 134 -9.96 -17.34 -2.49
CA ASN A 134 -9.50 -16.28 -3.39
C ASN A 134 -10.63 -15.29 -3.61
N GLY A 135 -10.30 -14.00 -3.51
CA GLY A 135 -11.22 -12.91 -3.78
C GLY A 135 -10.60 -11.91 -4.75
N ASN A 136 -11.43 -11.30 -5.56
CA ASN A 136 -11.01 -10.23 -6.46
C ASN A 136 -12.12 -9.16 -6.56
N GLY A 137 -11.72 -7.94 -6.89
CA GLY A 137 -12.66 -6.83 -6.98
C GLY A 137 -11.97 -5.54 -7.37
N PHE A 138 -12.64 -4.45 -7.05
CA PHE A 138 -12.18 -3.10 -7.38
C PHE A 138 -12.15 -2.23 -6.14
N TYR A 139 -11.29 -1.22 -6.19
CA TYR A 139 -11.24 -0.16 -5.19
C TYR A 139 -11.28 1.21 -5.84
N VAL A 140 -11.79 2.18 -5.10
CA VAL A 140 -11.69 3.61 -5.37
C VAL A 140 -11.53 4.33 -4.04
N GLY A 141 -10.69 5.36 -3.99
CA GLY A 141 -10.51 6.11 -2.75
C GLY A 141 -9.75 7.41 -2.93
N VAL A 142 -9.88 8.25 -1.91
CA VAL A 142 -9.16 9.53 -1.81
C VAL A 142 -8.28 9.49 -0.57
N THR A 143 -7.02 9.86 -0.72
CA THR A 143 -6.03 9.91 0.36
C THR A 143 -5.43 11.31 0.45
N PRO A 144 -5.85 12.14 1.42
CA PRO A 144 -5.23 13.43 1.69
C PRO A 144 -3.90 13.24 2.42
N ALA A 145 -2.93 14.08 2.10
CA ALA A 145 -1.60 14.04 2.71
C ALA A 145 -0.91 15.40 2.72
N LEU A 146 0.09 15.51 3.59
CA LEU A 146 1.06 16.60 3.61
C LEU A 146 2.38 16.09 3.02
N LEU A 147 3.01 16.93 2.23
CA LEU A 147 4.35 16.73 1.69
C LEU A 147 5.29 17.76 2.30
N LEU A 148 6.38 17.27 2.87
CA LEU A 148 7.51 18.07 3.32
C LEU A 148 8.63 17.93 2.27
N ASN A 149 8.85 18.97 1.48
CA ASN A 149 9.94 19.03 0.50
C ASN A 149 11.27 19.29 1.21
N ILE A 150 12.18 18.32 1.24
CA ILE A 150 13.44 18.45 1.98
C ILE A 150 14.49 19.15 1.11
N ASN A 151 14.89 18.52 0.01
CA ASN A 151 15.90 19.05 -0.89
C ASN A 151 15.96 18.24 -2.20
N LYS A 152 16.33 18.88 -3.32
CA LYS A 152 16.58 18.24 -4.62
C LYS A 152 15.49 17.25 -5.05
N GLY A 153 14.21 17.60 -4.82
CA GLY A 153 13.06 16.77 -5.19
C GLY A 153 12.75 15.62 -4.21
N PHE A 154 13.51 15.45 -3.13
CA PHE A 154 13.13 14.51 -2.06
C PHE A 154 12.06 15.10 -1.16
N GLY A 155 11.10 14.27 -0.76
CA GLY A 155 10.03 14.64 0.14
C GLY A 155 9.63 13.54 1.10
N LEU A 156 9.15 13.95 2.27
CA LEU A 156 8.45 13.10 3.21
C LEU A 156 6.96 13.32 3.06
N ASN A 157 6.22 12.23 2.94
CA ASN A 157 4.78 12.24 2.73
C ASN A 157 4.09 11.73 3.99
N PHE A 158 3.18 12.53 4.54
CA PHE A 158 2.41 12.23 5.74
C PHE A 158 0.96 12.04 5.35
N ASN A 159 0.50 10.80 5.27
CA ASN A 159 -0.90 10.50 5.01
C ASN A 159 -1.74 10.85 6.24
N LEU A 160 -2.82 11.59 6.04
CA LEU A 160 -3.72 12.05 7.10
C LEU A 160 -4.92 11.14 7.32
N GLY A 161 -5.10 10.16 6.44
CA GLY A 161 -6.23 9.25 6.44
C GLY A 161 -6.70 8.91 5.04
N SER A 162 -7.86 8.35 4.92
CA SER A 162 -8.45 8.00 3.63
C SER A 162 -9.99 7.91 3.71
N ILE A 163 -10.63 8.13 2.56
CA ILE A 163 -12.00 7.73 2.32
C ILE A 163 -12.00 6.82 1.09
N GLY A 164 -12.66 5.68 1.17
CA GLY A 164 -12.63 4.74 0.07
C GLY A 164 -13.74 3.71 0.12
N TYR A 165 -13.94 3.08 -1.03
CA TYR A 165 -14.87 1.98 -1.22
C TYR A 165 -14.16 0.87 -1.97
N SER A 166 -14.40 -0.37 -1.56
CA SER A 166 -13.87 -1.55 -2.22
C SER A 166 -14.87 -2.70 -2.21
N THR A 167 -14.78 -3.53 -3.24
CA THR A 167 -15.55 -4.77 -3.35
C THR A 167 -14.60 -5.95 -3.46
N LEU A 168 -14.98 -7.08 -2.90
CA LEU A 168 -14.31 -8.37 -3.09
C LEU A 168 -15.37 -9.43 -3.33
N ASN A 169 -15.28 -10.08 -4.48
CA ASN A 169 -16.07 -11.25 -4.84
C ASN A 169 -15.16 -12.48 -4.65
N TYR A 170 -15.55 -13.35 -3.75
CA TYR A 170 -14.76 -14.53 -3.41
C TYR A 170 -15.20 -15.74 -4.23
N SER A 171 -14.33 -16.75 -4.30
CA SER A 171 -14.65 -18.05 -4.90
C SER A 171 -15.83 -18.76 -4.23
N ASN A 172 -16.13 -18.38 -2.99
CA ASN A 172 -17.40 -18.69 -2.32
C ASN A 172 -18.20 -17.40 -2.15
N PRO A 173 -19.30 -17.18 -2.89
CA PRO A 173 -20.08 -15.94 -2.86
C PRO A 173 -20.63 -15.56 -1.48
N ALA A 174 -20.81 -16.53 -0.57
CA ALA A 174 -21.23 -16.25 0.81
C ALA A 174 -20.23 -15.39 1.59
N ASN A 175 -18.99 -15.22 1.06
CA ASN A 175 -17.95 -14.37 1.65
C ASN A 175 -17.74 -13.06 0.90
N ASP A 176 -18.58 -12.73 -0.09
CA ASP A 176 -18.47 -11.47 -0.82
C ASP A 176 -18.61 -10.30 0.12
N THR A 177 -17.75 -9.30 -0.06
CA THR A 177 -17.70 -8.14 0.81
C THR A 177 -17.72 -6.83 0.03
N GLN A 178 -18.36 -5.85 0.62
CA GLN A 178 -18.32 -4.45 0.21
C GLN A 178 -17.89 -3.65 1.44
N ASN A 179 -16.88 -2.84 1.29
CA ASN A 179 -16.31 -2.09 2.39
C ASN A 179 -16.23 -0.61 2.04
N PHE A 180 -16.85 0.22 2.88
CA PHE A 180 -16.65 1.65 2.90
C PHE A 180 -15.79 1.99 4.11
N ASN A 181 -14.70 2.71 3.88
CA ASN A 181 -13.79 3.16 4.92
C ASN A 181 -13.69 4.69 4.92
N PHE A 182 -13.80 5.28 6.09
CA PHE A 182 -13.44 6.66 6.35
C PHE A 182 -12.54 6.71 7.58
N SER A 183 -11.33 7.22 7.41
CA SER A 183 -10.38 7.44 8.50
C SER A 183 -9.73 8.80 8.32
N PHE A 184 -9.59 9.56 9.41
CA PHE A 184 -8.86 10.82 9.42
C PHE A 184 -8.22 11.03 10.79
N GLY A 185 -6.91 11.30 10.80
CA GLY A 185 -6.17 11.59 12.02
C GLY A 185 -5.91 10.40 12.96
N GLN A 186 -6.40 9.20 12.64
CA GLN A 186 -6.25 8.01 13.49
C GLN A 186 -4.91 7.31 13.31
N THR A 187 -4.37 7.33 12.09
CA THR A 187 -3.09 6.70 11.74
C THR A 187 -2.32 7.62 10.83
N PHE A 188 -1.05 7.82 11.14
CA PHE A 188 -0.13 8.52 10.27
C PHE A 188 0.80 7.48 9.63
N SER A 189 0.89 7.47 8.30
CA SER A 189 1.92 6.74 7.60
C SER A 189 2.90 7.71 6.95
N ILE A 190 4.19 7.37 7.01
CA ILE A 190 5.24 8.20 6.44
C ILE A 190 5.77 7.48 5.21
N GLY A 191 5.77 8.18 4.08
CA GLY A 191 6.35 7.71 2.84
C GLY A 191 7.47 8.61 2.38
N ILE A 192 8.33 8.07 1.53
CA ILE A 192 9.42 8.81 0.89
C ILE A 192 9.06 8.99 -0.59
N SER A 193 9.26 10.20 -1.10
CA SER A 193 9.09 10.49 -2.52
C SER A 193 10.32 11.17 -3.10
N LYS A 194 10.47 11.04 -4.41
CA LYS A 194 11.46 11.73 -5.21
C LYS A 194 10.81 12.20 -6.51
N ASN A 195 10.96 13.47 -6.81
CA ASN A 195 10.65 14.05 -8.11
C ASN A 195 11.96 14.19 -8.90
N PHE A 196 11.95 13.75 -10.16
CA PHE A 196 13.08 13.71 -11.08
C PHE A 196 12.86 14.62 -12.26
#